data_3e7124131adc477ac08e9d85fda91571
#
_entry.id   3e7124131adc477ac08e9d85fda91571
#
_cell.length_a   1.000
_cell.length_b   1.000
_cell.length_c   1.000
_cell.angle_alpha   90.00
_cell.angle_beta   90.00
_cell.angle_gamma   90.00
#
_symmetry.space_group_name_H-M   'P 1'
#
loop_
_entity.id
_entity.type
_entity.pdbx_description
1 polymer ?
#
loop_
_entity_poly.entity_id
_entity_poly.type
_entity_poly.pdbx_seq_one_letter_code
_entity_poly.pdbx_strand_id
1 'polypeptide(L)'
;AMRRGISQSQQNDDWGVLGIVNIDVAFPWRNRTVYAFAEYFHNDFGLTELPSPLISVPVDLQAGLARGEFFNLMRRYLAVGGSFEWHPLLSQQLTVITNLHDSSSLLQMQFAYDAGQNQNMQLGWIGSTGGSGDEFAPISVGALPTGQPITRGGGDRIYLRWAGYF
;
A
#
# COMPACT_ATOMS: atom_id res chain seq x y z
N ALA A 1 -10.85 12.11 8.69
CA ALA A 1 -12.24 12.23 8.21
C ALA A 1 -12.88 10.84 8.19
N MET A 2 -13.94 10.66 8.94
CA MET A 2 -14.67 9.40 8.99
C MET A 2 -15.66 9.36 7.83
N ARG A 3 -15.44 8.50 6.84
CA ARG A 3 -16.40 8.29 5.75
C ARG A 3 -17.21 7.03 6.04
N ARG A 4 -18.51 7.19 6.22
CA ARG A 4 -19.47 6.08 6.15
C ARG A 4 -19.79 5.83 4.68
N GLY A 5 -19.34 4.72 4.13
CA GLY A 5 -19.77 4.24 2.82
C GLY A 5 -20.86 3.20 2.99
N ILE A 6 -22.01 3.46 2.41
CA ILE A 6 -23.10 2.48 2.31
C ILE A 6 -23.08 1.99 0.87
N SER A 7 -22.66 0.74 0.63
CA SER A 7 -22.91 0.10 -0.67
C SER A 7 -24.09 -0.85 -0.51
N GLN A 8 -25.15 -0.62 -1.29
CA GLN A 8 -26.25 -1.58 -1.41
C GLN A 8 -25.84 -2.65 -2.42
N SER A 9 -25.41 -3.82 -1.93
CA SER A 9 -25.44 -5.04 -2.75
C SER A 9 -26.79 -5.70 -2.51
N GLN A 10 -27.48 -6.05 -3.59
CA GLN A 10 -28.75 -6.75 -3.54
C GLN A 10 -28.58 -8.09 -2.81
N GLN A 11 -29.40 -8.29 -1.80
CA GLN A 11 -29.84 -9.57 -1.25
C GLN A 11 -29.09 -10.14 -0.03
N ASN A 12 -28.51 -9.29 0.83
CA ASN A 12 -28.46 -9.49 2.27
C ASN A 12 -28.22 -8.13 2.90
N ASP A 13 -28.96 -7.78 3.95
CA ASP A 13 -28.79 -6.53 4.71
C ASP A 13 -27.48 -6.56 5.55
N ASP A 14 -26.35 -6.86 4.93
CA ASP A 14 -25.06 -6.82 5.59
C ASP A 14 -24.52 -5.39 5.58
N TRP A 15 -24.75 -4.72 6.72
CA TRP A 15 -24.16 -3.44 7.02
C TRP A 15 -22.68 -3.63 7.35
N GLY A 16 -21.81 -2.93 6.64
CA GLY A 16 -20.38 -2.92 6.89
C GLY A 16 -19.86 -1.51 7.09
N VAL A 17 -18.81 -1.37 7.89
CA VAL A 17 -18.10 -0.13 8.14
C VAL A 17 -16.80 -0.12 7.34
N LEU A 18 -16.62 0.93 6.55
CA LEU A 18 -15.34 1.30 5.96
C LEU A 18 -14.90 2.59 6.63
N GLY A 19 -13.72 2.61 7.23
CA GLY A 19 -13.24 3.77 7.97
C GLY A 19 -11.73 3.94 7.88
N ILE A 20 -11.33 5.20 7.90
CA ILE A 20 -9.93 5.61 7.98
C ILE A 20 -9.82 6.60 9.14
N VAL A 21 -8.84 6.37 10.00
CA VAL A 21 -8.43 7.31 11.04
C VAL A 21 -6.96 7.62 10.84
N ASN A 22 -6.62 8.88 10.71
CA ASN A 22 -5.25 9.32 10.56
C ASN A 22 -4.88 10.39 11.57
N ILE A 23 -3.61 10.45 11.89
CA ILE A 23 -2.95 11.51 12.63
C ILE A 23 -1.65 11.87 11.90
N ASP A 24 -1.38 13.14 11.78
CA ASP A 24 -0.17 13.63 11.17
C ASP A 24 0.37 14.84 11.90
N VAL A 25 1.68 15.05 11.76
CA VAL A 25 2.40 16.18 12.34
C VAL A 25 3.51 16.62 11.41
N ALA A 26 3.67 17.94 11.30
CA ALA A 26 4.82 18.56 10.66
C ALA A 26 5.55 19.44 11.67
N PHE A 27 6.86 19.31 11.76
CA PHE A 27 7.67 20.10 12.68
C PHE A 27 9.04 20.43 12.09
N PRO A 28 9.64 21.56 12.49
CA PRO A 28 10.99 21.91 12.09
C PRO A 28 12.02 21.13 12.91
N TRP A 29 13.02 20.57 12.24
CA TRP A 29 14.17 19.93 12.86
C TRP A 29 15.44 20.36 12.14
N ARG A 30 16.37 21.03 12.87
CA ARG A 30 17.62 21.58 12.30
C ARG A 30 17.40 22.42 11.03
N ASN A 31 16.42 23.32 11.03
CA ASN A 31 16.01 24.14 9.89
C ASN A 31 15.51 23.36 8.66
N ARG A 32 15.02 22.14 8.87
CA ARG A 32 14.38 21.31 7.85
C ARG A 32 12.99 20.94 8.30
N THR A 33 12.12 20.65 7.34
CA THR A 33 10.78 20.17 7.63
C THR A 33 10.80 18.64 7.76
N VAL A 34 10.26 18.16 8.86
CA VAL A 34 9.93 16.74 9.07
C VAL A 34 8.43 16.62 9.08
N TYR A 35 7.92 15.70 8.32
CA TYR A 35 6.52 15.29 8.34
C TYR A 35 6.42 13.83 8.75
N ALA A 36 5.51 13.49 9.63
CA ALA A 36 5.22 12.12 10.03
C ALA A 36 3.72 11.89 10.09
N PHE A 37 3.27 10.68 9.78
CA PHE A 37 1.87 10.29 9.87
C PHE A 37 1.71 8.86 10.33
N ALA A 38 0.54 8.58 10.90
CA ALA A 38 0.05 7.24 11.12
C ALA A 38 -1.42 7.17 10.68
N GLU A 39 -1.81 6.10 10.01
CA GLU A 39 -3.15 5.88 9.48
C GLU A 39 -3.60 4.45 9.80
N TYR A 40 -4.79 4.33 10.35
CA TYR A 40 -5.47 3.05 10.53
C TYR A 40 -6.64 2.96 9.57
N PHE A 41 -6.66 1.89 8.80
CA PHE A 41 -7.73 1.55 7.86
C PHE A 41 -8.49 0.33 8.34
N HIS A 42 -9.83 0.41 8.28
CA HIS A 42 -10.74 -0.69 8.59
C HIS A 42 -11.79 -0.85 7.48
N ASN A 43 -12.01 -2.10 7.07
CA ASN A 43 -12.99 -2.48 6.05
C ASN A 43 -13.68 -3.80 6.44
N ASP A 44 -14.94 -3.74 6.83
CA ASP A 44 -15.72 -4.95 7.18
C ASP A 44 -15.96 -5.89 6.00
N PHE A 45 -15.87 -5.39 4.78
CA PHE A 45 -16.00 -6.21 3.56
C PHE A 45 -14.70 -6.93 3.19
N GLY A 46 -13.58 -6.60 3.83
CA GLY A 46 -12.29 -7.26 3.61
C GLY A 46 -12.24 -8.65 4.23
N LEU A 47 -11.29 -9.44 3.79
CA LEU A 47 -11.04 -10.79 4.29
C LEU A 47 -10.31 -10.74 5.65
N THR A 48 -10.49 -11.77 6.46
CA THR A 48 -9.70 -12.02 7.67
C THR A 48 -8.54 -12.98 7.40
N GLU A 49 -8.67 -13.80 6.35
CA GLU A 49 -7.65 -14.74 5.89
C GLU A 49 -7.66 -14.78 4.37
N LEU A 50 -6.49 -14.87 3.74
CA LEU A 50 -6.41 -15.02 2.30
C LEU A 50 -6.77 -16.45 1.92
N PRO A 51 -7.72 -16.66 0.99
CA PRO A 51 -8.03 -17.99 0.52
C PRO A 51 -6.87 -18.57 -0.30
N SER A 52 -6.56 -19.82 -0.07
CA SER A 52 -5.60 -20.56 -0.89
C SER A 52 -6.36 -21.66 -1.67
N PRO A 53 -6.42 -21.61 -3.00
CA PRO A 53 -5.84 -20.61 -3.90
C PRO A 53 -6.63 -19.28 -3.93
N LEU A 54 -5.98 -18.19 -4.32
CA LEU A 54 -6.58 -16.84 -4.43
C LEU A 54 -7.77 -16.74 -5.39
N ILE A 55 -7.99 -17.74 -6.25
CA ILE A 55 -9.16 -17.80 -7.15
C ILE A 55 -10.48 -17.93 -6.36
N SER A 56 -10.40 -18.24 -5.07
CA SER A 56 -11.56 -18.37 -4.18
C SER A 56 -11.95 -17.07 -3.47
N VAL A 57 -11.39 -15.93 -3.88
CA VAL A 57 -11.82 -14.61 -3.35
C VAL A 57 -13.30 -14.40 -3.69
N PRO A 58 -14.13 -13.97 -2.73
CA PRO A 58 -15.56 -13.71 -2.96
C PRO A 58 -15.79 -12.78 -4.15
N VAL A 59 -16.79 -13.09 -4.98
CA VAL A 59 -17.10 -12.34 -6.21
C VAL A 59 -17.43 -10.89 -5.91
N ASP A 60 -18.11 -10.61 -4.79
CA ASP A 60 -18.46 -9.26 -4.37
C ASP A 60 -17.22 -8.42 -4.03
N LEU A 61 -16.24 -9.05 -3.36
CA LEU A 61 -14.96 -8.40 -3.07
C LEU A 61 -14.17 -8.14 -4.37
N GLN A 62 -14.15 -9.10 -5.29
CA GLN A 62 -13.53 -8.91 -6.61
C GLN A 62 -14.20 -7.77 -7.39
N ALA A 63 -15.52 -7.71 -7.36
CA ALA A 63 -16.29 -6.65 -8.03
C ALA A 63 -16.01 -5.27 -7.40
N GLY A 64 -15.92 -5.16 -6.07
CA GLY A 64 -15.58 -3.93 -5.37
C GLY A 64 -14.17 -3.45 -5.69
N LEU A 65 -13.18 -4.35 -5.72
CA LEU A 65 -11.81 -4.03 -6.16
C LEU A 65 -11.79 -3.55 -7.62
N ALA A 66 -12.54 -4.22 -8.51
CA ALA A 66 -12.61 -3.84 -9.91
C ALA A 66 -13.26 -2.46 -10.13
N ARG A 67 -14.21 -2.06 -9.27
CA ARG A 67 -14.82 -0.73 -9.26
C ARG A 67 -13.97 0.34 -8.55
N GLY A 68 -12.88 -0.05 -7.89
CA GLY A 68 -12.04 0.86 -7.11
C GLY A 68 -12.71 1.35 -5.82
N GLU A 69 -13.68 0.62 -5.29
CA GLU A 69 -14.33 0.94 -4.01
C GLU A 69 -13.38 0.73 -2.83
N PHE A 70 -12.48 -0.24 -2.96
CA PHE A 70 -11.37 -0.49 -2.05
C PHE A 70 -10.16 -1.04 -2.80
N PHE A 71 -8.98 -0.90 -2.21
CA PHE A 71 -7.70 -1.24 -2.86
C PHE A 71 -6.98 -2.40 -2.17
N ASN A 72 -7.47 -2.83 -1.02
CA ASN A 72 -6.88 -3.85 -0.15
C ASN A 72 -7.82 -5.03 0.01
N LEU A 73 -7.26 -6.23 0.12
CA LEU A 73 -8.03 -7.47 0.25
C LEU A 73 -8.48 -7.73 1.69
N MET A 74 -7.67 -7.35 2.65
CA MET A 74 -7.90 -7.66 4.07
C MET A 74 -8.66 -6.54 4.80
N ARG A 75 -9.04 -6.80 6.05
CA ARG A 75 -9.88 -5.88 6.82
C ARG A 75 -9.16 -4.72 7.47
N ARG A 76 -7.92 -4.92 7.93
CA ARG A 76 -7.24 -3.95 8.80
C ARG A 76 -5.81 -3.73 8.38
N TYR A 77 -5.46 -2.45 8.26
CA TYR A 77 -4.10 -2.03 7.95
C TYR A 77 -3.68 -0.89 8.85
N LEU A 78 -2.41 -0.86 9.12
CA LEU A 78 -1.74 0.27 9.74
C LEU A 78 -0.68 0.78 8.76
N ALA A 79 -0.78 2.05 8.38
CA ALA A 79 0.26 2.74 7.64
C ALA A 79 0.96 3.73 8.55
N VAL A 80 2.27 3.72 8.54
CA VAL A 80 3.10 4.74 9.20
C VAL A 80 4.13 5.23 8.22
N GLY A 81 4.44 6.52 8.27
CA GLY A 81 5.41 7.07 7.35
C GLY A 81 5.74 8.51 7.62
N GLY A 82 6.54 9.07 6.74
CA GLY A 82 6.91 10.45 6.82
C GLY A 82 7.82 10.89 5.68
N SER A 83 8.14 12.17 5.68
CA SER A 83 9.10 12.76 4.77
C SER A 83 10.09 13.65 5.50
N PHE A 84 11.28 13.74 4.93
CA PHE A 84 12.37 14.55 5.42
C PHE A 84 13.06 15.29 4.28
N GLU A 85 13.28 16.59 4.45
CA GLU A 85 14.07 17.41 3.54
C GLU A 85 15.56 17.36 3.93
N TRP A 86 16.35 16.61 3.18
CA TRP A 86 17.82 16.60 3.32
C TRP A 86 18.45 17.90 2.82
N HIS A 87 17.89 18.45 1.75
CA HIS A 87 18.31 19.67 1.09
C HIS A 87 17.05 20.31 0.44
N PRO A 88 16.98 21.64 0.21
CA PRO A 88 15.85 22.25 -0.49
C PRO A 88 15.49 21.58 -1.84
N LEU A 89 16.47 20.91 -2.47
CA LEU A 89 16.28 20.19 -3.73
C LEU A 89 16.18 18.66 -3.54
N LEU A 90 16.33 18.13 -2.32
CA LEU A 90 16.35 16.69 -2.06
C LEU A 90 15.45 16.35 -0.89
N SER A 91 14.40 15.62 -1.17
CA SER A 91 13.50 15.06 -0.16
C SER A 91 13.51 13.53 -0.18
N GLN A 92 13.24 12.96 0.98
CA GLN A 92 13.04 11.53 1.17
C GLN A 92 11.65 11.29 1.75
N GLN A 93 10.97 10.27 1.26
CA GLN A 93 9.73 9.76 1.81
C GLN A 93 9.89 8.28 2.16
N LEU A 94 9.35 7.89 3.31
CA LEU A 94 9.30 6.50 3.77
C LEU A 94 7.88 6.19 4.22
N THR A 95 7.35 5.04 3.80
CA THR A 95 6.03 4.55 4.22
C THR A 95 6.10 3.05 4.43
N VAL A 96 5.56 2.60 5.54
CA VAL A 96 5.35 1.18 5.85
C VAL A 96 3.85 0.95 5.99
N ILE A 97 3.32 -0.01 5.25
CA ILE A 97 1.92 -0.44 5.33
C ILE A 97 1.93 -1.88 5.83
N THR A 98 1.31 -2.14 6.96
CA THR A 98 1.23 -3.46 7.59
C THR A 98 -0.20 -3.95 7.58
N ASN A 99 -0.41 -5.16 7.07
CA ASN A 99 -1.64 -5.91 7.25
C ASN A 99 -1.67 -6.46 8.69
N LEU A 100 -2.68 -6.08 9.46
CA LEU A 100 -2.79 -6.47 10.88
C LEU A 100 -3.33 -7.89 11.10
N HIS A 101 -3.69 -8.61 10.04
CA HIS A 101 -4.17 -10.00 10.14
C HIS A 101 -3.04 -11.02 9.96
N ASP A 102 -2.16 -10.79 8.99
CA ASP A 102 -1.06 -11.71 8.67
C ASP A 102 0.33 -11.14 9.01
N SER A 103 0.38 -9.88 9.47
CA SER A 103 1.60 -9.15 9.81
C SER A 103 2.55 -8.94 8.62
N SER A 104 2.10 -9.19 7.40
CA SER A 104 2.86 -8.84 6.21
C SER A 104 2.94 -7.33 6.03
N SER A 105 4.01 -6.85 5.44
CA SER A 105 4.24 -5.41 5.28
C SER A 105 4.77 -5.06 3.91
N LEU A 106 4.36 -3.90 3.43
CA LEU A 106 4.89 -3.23 2.25
C LEU A 106 5.68 -2.01 2.71
N LEU A 107 6.94 -1.94 2.33
CA LEU A 107 7.83 -0.81 2.58
C LEU A 107 8.06 -0.06 1.28
N GLN A 108 7.85 1.26 1.32
CA GLN A 108 8.11 2.16 0.19
C GLN A 108 9.10 3.24 0.64
N MET A 109 10.17 3.42 -0.09
CA MET A 109 11.14 4.49 0.10
C MET A 109 11.34 5.21 -1.23
N GLN A 110 11.31 6.54 -1.19
CA GLN A 110 11.49 7.38 -2.36
C GLN A 110 12.39 8.55 -2.02
N PHE A 111 13.33 8.84 -2.90
CA PHE A 111 14.05 10.10 -2.94
C PHE A 111 13.58 10.90 -4.15
N ALA A 112 13.32 12.18 -3.94
CA ALA A 112 12.98 13.12 -5.01
C ALA A 112 14.03 14.24 -5.02
N TYR A 113 14.58 14.50 -6.21
CA TYR A 113 15.60 15.51 -6.45
C TYR A 113 15.18 16.46 -7.56
N ASP A 114 15.13 17.76 -7.24
CA ASP A 114 14.86 18.81 -8.23
C ASP A 114 16.17 19.21 -8.90
N ALA A 115 16.41 18.66 -10.09
CA ALA A 115 17.66 18.82 -10.83
C ALA A 115 17.79 20.17 -11.56
N GLY A 116 16.71 20.95 -11.61
CA GLY A 116 16.67 22.27 -12.27
C GLY A 116 15.27 22.86 -12.29
N GLN A 117 15.08 24.00 -12.92
CA GLN A 117 13.81 24.73 -12.91
C GLN A 117 12.61 23.92 -13.41
N ASN A 118 12.82 22.96 -14.30
CA ASN A 118 11.77 22.18 -14.92
C ASN A 118 12.10 20.68 -14.93
N GLN A 119 12.96 20.20 -14.03
CA GLN A 119 13.41 18.81 -14.02
C GLN A 119 13.31 18.21 -12.63
N ASN A 120 12.66 17.07 -12.52
CA ASN A 120 12.55 16.30 -11.29
C ASN A 120 13.00 14.86 -11.54
N MET A 121 13.81 14.32 -10.64
CA MET A 121 14.26 12.94 -10.63
C MET A 121 13.74 12.24 -9.39
N GLN A 122 13.24 11.03 -9.52
CA GLN A 122 12.76 10.21 -8.42
C GLN A 122 13.42 8.84 -8.48
N LEU A 123 14.04 8.44 -7.38
CA LEU A 123 14.53 7.09 -7.16
C LEU A 123 13.69 6.47 -6.07
N GLY A 124 13.04 5.36 -6.36
CA GLY A 124 12.21 4.66 -5.39
C GLY A 124 12.56 3.19 -5.27
N TRP A 125 12.33 2.68 -4.07
CA TRP A 125 12.38 1.27 -3.75
C TRP A 125 11.10 0.86 -3.05
N ILE A 126 10.57 -0.29 -3.45
CA ILE A 126 9.41 -0.93 -2.85
C ILE A 126 9.84 -2.35 -2.50
N GLY A 127 9.76 -2.71 -1.23
CA GLY A 127 10.00 -4.04 -0.73
C GLY A 127 8.80 -4.56 0.04
N SER A 128 8.68 -5.88 0.13
CA SER A 128 7.61 -6.52 0.89
C SER A 128 8.16 -7.60 1.80
N THR A 129 7.49 -7.78 2.94
CA THR A 129 7.78 -8.84 3.90
C THR A 129 6.51 -9.63 4.18
N GLY A 130 6.66 -10.93 4.44
CA GLY A 130 5.55 -11.82 4.76
C GLY A 130 5.96 -13.27 4.51
N GLY A 131 5.22 -14.19 5.12
CA GLY A 131 5.32 -15.62 4.88
C GLY A 131 4.58 -16.07 3.62
N SER A 132 4.75 -17.32 3.24
CA SER A 132 4.01 -17.89 2.11
C SER A 132 2.49 -17.90 2.41
N GLY A 133 1.71 -17.20 1.60
CA GLY A 133 0.27 -17.06 1.75
C GLY A 133 -0.18 -15.73 2.34
N ASP A 134 0.74 -14.88 2.79
CA ASP A 134 0.42 -13.52 3.27
C ASP A 134 0.16 -12.55 2.11
N GLU A 135 -0.57 -11.47 2.37
CA GLU A 135 -1.03 -10.55 1.33
C GLU A 135 0.12 -9.88 0.56
N PHE A 136 1.15 -9.40 1.26
CA PHE A 136 2.28 -8.72 0.65
C PHE A 136 3.44 -9.65 0.27
N ALA A 137 3.31 -10.96 0.56
CA ALA A 137 4.28 -11.96 0.14
C ALA A 137 4.18 -12.29 -1.36
N PRO A 138 5.24 -12.84 -1.96
CA PRO A 138 5.17 -13.38 -3.31
C PRO A 138 4.16 -14.52 -3.39
N ILE A 139 3.20 -14.42 -4.31
CA ILE A 139 2.16 -15.42 -4.52
C ILE A 139 2.62 -16.39 -5.61
N SER A 140 2.60 -17.69 -5.32
CA SER A 140 2.81 -18.71 -6.34
C SER A 140 1.56 -18.85 -7.20
N VAL A 141 1.66 -18.55 -8.49
CA VAL A 141 0.56 -18.62 -9.47
C VAL A 141 0.65 -19.87 -10.36
N GLY A 142 1.66 -20.68 -10.17
CA GLY A 142 1.90 -21.91 -10.93
C GLY A 142 3.33 -22.40 -10.81
N ALA A 143 3.69 -23.39 -11.60
CA ALA A 143 5.06 -23.88 -11.72
C ALA A 143 5.44 -24.03 -13.20
N LEU A 144 6.72 -23.75 -13.50
CA LEU A 144 7.31 -24.07 -14.80
C LEU A 144 7.40 -25.59 -14.98
N PRO A 145 7.53 -26.10 -16.22
CA PRO A 145 7.79 -27.50 -16.46
C PRO A 145 9.03 -28.07 -15.74
N THR A 146 9.93 -27.18 -15.33
CA THR A 146 11.14 -27.48 -14.53
C THR A 146 10.85 -27.64 -13.04
N GLY A 147 9.60 -27.45 -12.58
CA GLY A 147 9.20 -27.51 -11.17
C GLY A 147 9.46 -26.19 -10.39
N GLN A 148 10.03 -25.17 -11.00
CA GLN A 148 10.23 -23.87 -10.35
C GLN A 148 8.89 -23.11 -10.23
N PRO A 149 8.56 -22.56 -9.05
CA PRO A 149 7.34 -21.80 -8.87
C PRO A 149 7.39 -20.50 -9.68
N ILE A 150 6.27 -20.20 -10.36
CA ILE A 150 6.04 -18.87 -10.94
C ILE A 150 5.42 -18.04 -9.85
N THR A 151 6.13 -17.00 -9.39
CA THR A 151 5.64 -16.08 -8.36
C THR A 151 5.16 -14.77 -8.98
N ARG A 152 4.09 -14.21 -8.44
CA ARG A 152 3.55 -12.92 -8.82
C ARG A 152 3.37 -12.06 -7.56
N GLY A 153 3.64 -10.76 -7.67
CA GLY A 153 3.60 -9.87 -6.51
C GLY A 153 4.81 -10.09 -5.59
N GLY A 154 4.86 -9.35 -4.50
CA GLY A 154 5.97 -9.40 -3.55
C GLY A 154 7.33 -9.03 -4.15
N GLY A 155 8.35 -9.12 -3.32
CA GLY A 155 9.74 -8.88 -3.73
C GLY A 155 10.10 -7.42 -3.91
N ASP A 156 11.40 -7.20 -4.05
CA ASP A 156 11.98 -5.86 -4.14
C ASP A 156 11.87 -5.30 -5.56
N ARG A 157 11.50 -4.04 -5.63
CA ARG A 157 11.43 -3.29 -6.88
C ARG A 157 12.14 -1.96 -6.72
N ILE A 158 12.99 -1.62 -7.70
CA ILE A 158 13.64 -0.32 -7.79
C ILE A 158 13.12 0.37 -9.05
N TYR A 159 12.80 1.65 -8.95
CA TYR A 159 12.43 2.44 -10.10
C TYR A 159 13.17 3.78 -10.11
N LEU A 160 13.44 4.26 -11.31
CA LEU A 160 13.95 5.60 -11.57
C LEU A 160 12.96 6.30 -12.50
N ARG A 161 12.54 7.49 -12.10
CA ARG A 161 11.70 8.36 -12.92
C ARG A 161 12.41 9.68 -13.13
N TRP A 162 12.41 10.16 -14.36
CA TRP A 162 12.81 11.51 -14.71
C TRP A 162 11.64 12.21 -15.40
N ALA A 163 11.35 13.44 -14.98
CA ALA A 163 10.31 14.29 -15.56
C ALA A 163 10.92 15.63 -15.95
N GLY A 164 10.74 16.04 -17.19
CA GLY A 164 11.10 17.36 -17.71
C GLY A 164 9.86 18.05 -18.26
N TYR A 165 9.72 19.35 -17.98
CA TYR A 165 8.62 20.21 -18.45
C TYR A 165 9.21 21.29 -19.37
N PHE A 166 8.62 21.47 -20.55
CA PHE A 166 9.06 22.42 -21.57
C PHE A 166 8.04 23.53 -21.77
#